data_68f4c1260ea22fbd6c70d7d350eab032
#
_entry.id   68f4c1260ea22fbd6c70d7d350eab032
#
_cell.length_a   1.000
_cell.length_b   1.000
_cell.length_c   1.000
_cell.angle_alpha   90.00
_cell.angle_beta   90.00
_cell.angle_gamma   90.00
#
_symmetry.space_group_name_H-M   'P 1'
#
loop_
_entity.id
_entity.type
_entity.pdbx_description
1 polymer ?
#
loop_
_entity_poly.entity_id
_entity_poly.type
_entity_poly.pdbx_seq_one_letter_code
_entity_poly.pdbx_strand_id
1 'polypeptide(L)'
;MPGRHGTWRGWTICAVFVLGLVNLAGGALASQQVPRNLGPSTATIVSAGQSYPPGTIVVLSDKRTLDLVLSGDRAVRYRIGVGRDGFRWSGVVRVGRKAEWPDWRPPAEMKERVPGLPELVPAGPFNPMGARGIYLYRGNADTLYRIHGTNEQSTVGEFASSGCFRMSNADVIDLYKRVKVGATVVVK
;
A
#
# COMPACT_ATOMS: atom_id res chain seq x y z
N MET A 1 21.82 82.52 -57.88
CA MET A 1 22.97 82.42 -56.98
C MET A 1 22.69 81.31 -55.94
N PRO A 2 23.69 80.68 -55.47
CA PRO A 2 23.72 79.23 -55.72
C PRO A 2 23.18 78.39 -54.56
N GLY A 3 22.75 77.19 -54.86
CA GLY A 3 22.29 76.18 -54.03
C GLY A 3 23.35 75.53 -53.19
N ARG A 4 22.96 74.86 -52.11
CA ARG A 4 23.81 73.92 -51.41
C ARG A 4 23.01 72.62 -51.10
N HIS A 5 23.52 71.59 -51.73
CA HIS A 5 23.10 70.21 -51.50
C HIS A 5 23.45 69.77 -50.09
N GLY A 6 22.47 69.30 -49.36
CA GLY A 6 22.66 68.62 -48.08
C GLY A 6 22.40 67.14 -48.23
N THR A 7 23.44 66.33 -48.07
CA THR A 7 23.43 64.89 -48.18
C THR A 7 22.78 64.26 -46.94
N TRP A 8 21.75 63.49 -47.12
CA TRP A 8 21.14 62.72 -46.06
C TRP A 8 21.93 61.41 -45.87
N ARG A 9 22.57 61.30 -44.72
CA ARG A 9 23.21 60.03 -44.31
C ARG A 9 22.15 59.16 -43.63
N GLY A 10 21.86 58.03 -44.29
CA GLY A 10 20.94 57.04 -43.74
C GLY A 10 21.53 56.38 -42.47
N TRP A 11 20.75 56.38 -41.42
CA TRP A 11 21.03 55.60 -40.23
C TRP A 11 20.34 54.25 -40.36
N THR A 12 21.16 53.22 -40.55
CA THR A 12 20.71 51.81 -40.52
C THR A 12 20.50 51.42 -39.07
N ILE A 13 19.23 51.25 -38.66
CA ILE A 13 18.90 50.73 -37.33
C ILE A 13 19.03 49.22 -37.42
N CYS A 14 20.11 48.67 -36.83
CA CYS A 14 20.23 47.26 -36.57
C CYS A 14 19.27 46.87 -35.44
N ALA A 15 18.15 46.29 -35.79
CA ALA A 15 17.28 45.63 -34.82
C ALA A 15 17.93 44.31 -34.33
N VAL A 16 18.48 44.33 -33.14
CA VAL A 16 18.96 43.10 -32.47
C VAL A 16 17.75 42.38 -31.91
N PHE A 17 17.33 41.31 -32.58
CA PHE A 17 16.37 40.36 -32.04
C PHE A 17 17.08 39.54 -30.94
N VAL A 18 16.84 39.89 -29.69
CA VAL A 18 17.16 39.01 -28.58
C VAL A 18 16.12 37.91 -28.51
N LEU A 19 16.44 36.73 -29.07
CA LEU A 19 15.67 35.51 -28.85
C LEU A 19 15.86 35.11 -27.37
N GLY A 20 14.87 35.46 -26.53
CA GLY A 20 14.75 34.96 -25.20
C GLY A 20 14.47 33.45 -25.23
N LEU A 21 15.47 32.60 -24.96
CA LEU A 21 15.31 31.20 -24.67
C LEU A 21 14.53 31.07 -23.35
N VAL A 22 13.23 30.87 -23.43
CA VAL A 22 12.42 30.44 -22.30
C VAL A 22 12.82 29.00 -22.00
N ASN A 23 13.72 28.80 -21.04
CA ASN A 23 13.97 27.50 -20.43
C ASN A 23 12.73 27.10 -19.64
N LEU A 24 11.83 26.35 -20.27
CA LEU A 24 10.82 25.55 -19.58
C LEU A 24 11.59 24.45 -18.84
N ALA A 25 12.05 24.75 -17.61
CA ALA A 25 12.45 23.73 -16.67
C ALA A 25 11.21 22.89 -16.36
N GLY A 26 10.99 21.85 -17.15
CA GLY A 26 10.03 20.78 -16.85
C GLY A 26 10.47 20.16 -15.54
N GLY A 27 9.83 20.58 -14.46
CA GLY A 27 9.93 19.92 -13.17
C GLY A 27 9.47 18.47 -13.36
N ALA A 28 10.41 17.56 -13.61
CA ALA A 28 10.17 16.14 -13.46
C ALA A 28 9.72 15.94 -12.01
N LEU A 29 8.42 15.67 -11.82
CA LEU A 29 7.92 15.12 -10.57
C LEU A 29 8.69 13.83 -10.38
N ALA A 30 9.74 13.87 -9.56
CA ALA A 30 10.44 12.70 -9.09
C ALA A 30 9.38 11.85 -8.41
N SER A 31 8.88 10.81 -9.10
CA SER A 31 8.08 9.78 -8.49
C SER A 31 8.96 9.23 -7.37
N GLN A 32 8.58 9.50 -6.13
CA GLN A 32 9.26 8.95 -4.97
C GLN A 32 9.18 7.43 -5.13
N GLN A 33 10.29 6.85 -5.56
CA GLN A 33 10.41 5.40 -5.63
C GLN A 33 10.42 4.90 -4.19
N VAL A 34 9.24 4.45 -3.72
CA VAL A 34 9.13 3.76 -2.44
C VAL A 34 10.12 2.58 -2.47
N PRO A 35 11.05 2.50 -1.51
CA PRO A 35 12.06 1.44 -1.51
C PRO A 35 11.39 0.07 -1.61
N ARG A 36 11.79 -0.73 -2.61
CA ARG A 36 11.17 -2.01 -2.93
C ARG A 36 11.72 -3.16 -2.09
N ASN A 37 11.84 -3.01 -0.78
CA ASN A 37 12.02 -4.18 0.07
C ASN A 37 10.68 -4.90 0.21
N LEU A 38 10.34 -5.71 -0.79
CA LEU A 38 9.07 -6.44 -0.82
C LEU A 38 9.10 -7.65 0.13
N GLY A 39 10.27 -8.05 0.62
CA GLY A 39 10.45 -9.30 1.35
C GLY A 39 10.23 -10.54 0.47
N PRO A 40 10.53 -11.74 0.97
CA PRO A 40 10.34 -12.98 0.23
C PRO A 40 8.85 -13.30 0.10
N SER A 41 8.45 -13.91 -1.03
CA SER A 41 7.13 -14.52 -1.14
C SER A 41 7.12 -15.87 -0.43
N THR A 42 6.03 -16.13 0.28
CA THR A 42 5.76 -17.42 0.95
C THR A 42 4.61 -18.18 0.30
N ALA A 43 4.06 -17.64 -0.80
CA ALA A 43 2.91 -18.19 -1.49
C ALA A 43 3.15 -19.62 -1.99
N THR A 44 2.31 -20.55 -1.56
CA THR A 44 2.34 -21.96 -2.00
C THR A 44 0.92 -22.45 -2.34
N ILE A 45 0.81 -23.37 -3.28
CA ILE A 45 -0.46 -24.04 -3.57
C ILE A 45 -0.61 -25.23 -2.61
N VAL A 46 -1.74 -25.27 -1.94
CA VAL A 46 -2.11 -26.34 -1.00
C VAL A 46 -3.53 -26.86 -1.30
N SER A 47 -3.89 -28.06 -0.75
CA SER A 47 -5.30 -28.46 -0.65
C SER A 47 -6.02 -27.51 0.33
N ALA A 48 -7.19 -27.01 -0.05
CA ALA A 48 -7.99 -26.15 0.81
C ALA A 48 -8.55 -26.91 2.03
N GLY A 49 -8.74 -28.23 1.92
CA GLY A 49 -9.17 -29.11 3.01
C GLY A 49 -10.54 -28.77 3.61
N GLN A 50 -11.22 -27.78 3.10
CA GLN A 50 -12.51 -27.29 3.57
C GLN A 50 -13.32 -26.70 2.41
N SER A 51 -14.64 -26.97 2.41
CA SER A 51 -15.56 -26.47 1.39
C SER A 51 -15.94 -25.01 1.65
N TYR A 52 -15.04 -24.10 1.31
CA TYR A 52 -15.37 -22.67 1.19
C TYR A 52 -15.50 -22.28 -0.28
N PRO A 53 -16.39 -21.34 -0.61
CA PRO A 53 -16.47 -20.82 -1.98
C PRO A 53 -15.14 -20.19 -2.43
N PRO A 54 -14.77 -20.34 -3.71
CA PRO A 54 -13.60 -19.63 -4.27
C PRO A 54 -13.65 -18.13 -4.00
N GLY A 55 -12.49 -17.55 -3.67
CA GLY A 55 -12.35 -16.15 -3.27
C GLY A 55 -12.50 -15.90 -1.77
N THR A 56 -12.89 -16.93 -0.99
CA THR A 56 -12.88 -16.83 0.47
C THR A 56 -11.46 -16.82 1.00
N ILE A 57 -11.19 -15.94 1.97
CA ILE A 57 -9.96 -15.94 2.74
C ILE A 57 -10.20 -16.72 4.04
N VAL A 58 -9.34 -17.68 4.35
CA VAL A 58 -9.36 -18.44 5.61
C VAL A 58 -8.07 -18.16 6.36
N VAL A 59 -8.19 -17.51 7.52
CA VAL A 59 -7.05 -17.27 8.43
C VAL A 59 -7.04 -18.37 9.48
N LEU A 60 -5.90 -19.03 9.61
CA LEU A 60 -5.62 -20.05 10.62
C LEU A 60 -4.61 -19.45 11.61
N SER A 61 -5.12 -18.76 12.63
CA SER A 61 -4.31 -17.94 13.53
C SER A 61 -3.24 -18.76 14.25
N ASP A 62 -3.59 -19.94 14.76
CA ASP A 62 -2.63 -20.82 15.46
C ASP A 62 -1.51 -21.34 14.55
N LYS A 63 -1.81 -21.52 13.26
CA LYS A 63 -0.84 -21.94 12.24
C LYS A 63 -0.07 -20.76 11.64
N ARG A 64 -0.51 -19.54 11.91
CA ARG A 64 0.03 -18.29 11.33
C ARG A 64 0.05 -18.35 9.82
N THR A 65 -1.06 -18.84 9.23
CA THR A 65 -1.25 -18.94 7.79
C THR A 65 -2.58 -18.31 7.36
N LEU A 66 -2.60 -17.84 6.12
CA LEU A 66 -3.76 -17.33 5.43
C LEU A 66 -3.90 -18.09 4.12
N ASP A 67 -5.07 -18.67 3.89
CA ASP A 67 -5.41 -19.39 2.68
C ASP A 67 -6.41 -18.58 1.85
N LEU A 68 -6.09 -18.28 0.60
CA LEU A 68 -7.05 -17.81 -0.38
C LEU A 68 -7.59 -19.02 -1.15
N VAL A 69 -8.85 -19.32 -0.95
CA VAL A 69 -9.51 -20.47 -1.59
C VAL A 69 -9.64 -20.24 -3.11
N LEU A 70 -9.21 -21.22 -3.88
CA LEU A 70 -9.35 -21.31 -5.33
C LEU A 70 -10.43 -22.35 -5.69
N SER A 71 -10.68 -22.56 -6.99
CA SER A 71 -11.51 -23.66 -7.45
C SER A 71 -10.81 -25.02 -7.27
N GLY A 72 -11.58 -26.10 -7.14
CA GLY A 72 -11.07 -27.48 -7.17
C GLY A 72 -10.21 -27.86 -5.98
N ASP A 73 -10.70 -27.65 -4.76
CA ASP A 73 -10.01 -27.99 -3.50
C ASP A 73 -8.57 -27.45 -3.39
N ARG A 74 -8.30 -26.29 -3.98
CA ARG A 74 -6.99 -25.64 -3.93
C ARG A 74 -7.08 -24.30 -3.22
N ALA A 75 -5.99 -23.93 -2.56
CA ALA A 75 -5.81 -22.60 -2.01
C ALA A 75 -4.38 -22.10 -2.25
N VAL A 76 -4.23 -20.78 -2.31
CA VAL A 76 -2.92 -20.15 -2.16
C VAL A 76 -2.73 -19.88 -0.68
N ARG A 77 -1.72 -20.49 -0.08
CA ARG A 77 -1.33 -20.29 1.32
C ARG A 77 -0.20 -19.29 1.43
N TYR A 78 -0.33 -18.38 2.38
CA TYR A 78 0.68 -17.40 2.75
C TYR A 78 1.01 -17.54 4.24
N ARG A 79 2.27 -17.31 4.61
CA ARG A 79 2.68 -17.15 6.00
C ARG A 79 2.32 -15.73 6.46
N ILE A 80 1.76 -15.61 7.68
CA ILE A 80 1.31 -14.33 8.21
C ILE A 80 1.73 -14.13 9.67
N GLY A 81 2.00 -12.89 10.07
CA GLY A 81 2.02 -12.51 11.47
C GLY A 81 0.60 -12.26 11.96
N VAL A 82 0.32 -12.65 13.19
CA VAL A 82 -1.02 -12.60 13.81
C VAL A 82 -1.00 -11.87 15.16
N GLY A 83 -2.16 -11.67 15.75
CA GLY A 83 -2.31 -11.09 17.09
C GLY A 83 -1.51 -11.86 18.14
N ARG A 84 -0.74 -11.14 18.97
CA ARG A 84 -0.14 -11.70 20.18
C ARG A 84 -1.22 -12.06 21.19
N ASP A 85 -0.85 -12.70 22.28
CA ASP A 85 -1.79 -13.08 23.34
C ASP A 85 -2.63 -11.89 23.83
N GLY A 86 -3.92 -12.14 24.01
CA GLY A 86 -4.91 -11.11 24.33
C GLY A 86 -5.41 -10.28 23.12
N PHE A 87 -4.82 -10.44 21.93
CA PHE A 87 -5.23 -9.73 20.70
C PHE A 87 -5.67 -10.65 19.58
N ARG A 88 -5.74 -11.96 19.84
CA ARG A 88 -6.29 -12.91 18.86
C ARG A 88 -7.81 -12.82 18.87
N TRP A 89 -8.40 -13.01 17.72
CA TRP A 89 -9.84 -13.00 17.53
C TRP A 89 -10.27 -14.02 16.48
N SER A 90 -11.52 -14.39 16.50
CA SER A 90 -12.12 -15.31 15.53
C SER A 90 -13.46 -14.78 15.03
N GLY A 91 -13.97 -15.36 13.97
CA GLY A 91 -15.27 -15.01 13.40
C GLY A 91 -15.25 -14.77 11.90
N VAL A 92 -16.38 -14.30 11.38
CA VAL A 92 -16.57 -14.05 9.94
C VAL A 92 -16.71 -12.54 9.74
N VAL A 93 -15.93 -12.03 8.79
CA VAL A 93 -15.93 -10.64 8.36
C VAL A 93 -15.85 -10.59 6.82
N ARG A 94 -15.88 -9.42 6.23
CA ARG A 94 -15.71 -9.24 4.78
C ARG A 94 -14.63 -8.21 4.46
N VAL A 95 -14.09 -8.30 3.28
CA VAL A 95 -13.26 -7.22 2.71
C VAL A 95 -14.18 -6.04 2.39
N GLY A 96 -14.06 -4.95 3.13
CA GLY A 96 -14.87 -3.75 2.90
C GLY A 96 -14.19 -2.71 2.02
N ARG A 97 -12.86 -2.61 2.10
CA ARG A 97 -12.05 -1.65 1.34
C ARG A 97 -10.65 -2.19 1.09
N LYS A 98 -10.02 -1.70 0.06
CA LYS A 98 -8.62 -2.00 -0.31
C LYS A 98 -7.88 -0.69 -0.58
N ALA A 99 -6.60 -0.63 -0.24
CA ALA A 99 -5.75 0.54 -0.51
C ALA A 99 -4.33 0.12 -0.88
N GLU A 100 -3.74 0.84 -1.81
CA GLU A 100 -2.33 0.74 -2.19
C GLU A 100 -1.54 1.77 -1.41
N TRP A 101 -0.40 1.35 -0.87
CA TRP A 101 0.50 2.20 -0.07
C TRP A 101 -0.27 3.14 0.88
N PRO A 102 -1.12 2.57 1.78
CA PRO A 102 -1.96 3.39 2.63
C PRO A 102 -1.12 4.15 3.67
N ASP A 103 -1.55 5.34 4.02
CA ASP A 103 -1.10 5.97 5.26
C ASP A 103 -1.52 5.13 6.46
N TRP A 104 -0.72 5.15 7.51
CA TRP A 104 -1.06 4.53 8.77
C TRP A 104 -1.45 5.57 9.82
N ARG A 105 -2.65 5.41 10.36
CA ARG A 105 -3.13 6.15 11.52
C ARG A 105 -3.36 5.16 12.66
N PRO A 106 -2.58 5.24 13.76
CA PRO A 106 -2.78 4.36 14.90
C PRO A 106 -4.20 4.53 15.44
N PRO A 107 -4.93 3.43 15.74
CA PRO A 107 -6.20 3.51 16.45
C PRO A 107 -6.04 4.18 17.83
N ALA A 108 -7.09 4.85 18.32
CA ALA A 108 -7.09 5.54 19.61
C ALA A 108 -6.62 4.63 20.75
N GLU A 109 -7.19 3.43 20.84
CA GLU A 109 -6.79 2.43 21.85
C GLU A 109 -5.31 2.02 21.76
N MET A 110 -4.70 2.09 20.59
CA MET A 110 -3.28 1.80 20.44
C MET A 110 -2.44 2.96 20.99
N LYS A 111 -2.85 4.20 20.77
CA LYS A 111 -2.18 5.40 21.32
C LYS A 111 -2.24 5.42 22.84
N GLU A 112 -3.35 5.00 23.44
CA GLU A 112 -3.48 4.86 24.89
C GLU A 112 -2.49 3.85 25.46
N ARG A 113 -2.29 2.71 24.77
CA ARG A 113 -1.35 1.67 25.21
C ARG A 113 0.12 1.99 24.95
N VAL A 114 0.39 2.81 23.96
CA VAL A 114 1.75 3.18 23.51
C VAL A 114 1.82 4.68 23.35
N PRO A 115 2.12 5.42 24.43
CA PRO A 115 2.28 6.89 24.36
C PRO A 115 3.38 7.29 23.37
N GLY A 116 3.20 8.40 22.69
CA GLY A 116 4.17 8.93 21.73
C GLY A 116 4.04 8.39 20.29
N LEU A 117 3.05 7.53 20.00
CA LEU A 117 2.76 7.18 18.61
C LEU A 117 2.36 8.42 17.81
N PRO A 118 2.83 8.55 16.56
CA PRO A 118 2.48 9.67 15.70
C PRO A 118 0.99 9.62 15.31
N GLU A 119 0.42 10.79 15.00
CA GLU A 119 -0.95 10.86 14.48
C GLU A 119 -1.09 10.21 13.10
N LEU A 120 -0.02 10.25 12.32
CA LEU A 120 0.05 9.76 10.95
C LEU A 120 1.47 9.35 10.61
N VAL A 121 1.60 8.16 10.00
CA VAL A 121 2.81 7.78 9.25
C VAL A 121 2.41 7.71 7.78
N PRO A 122 2.96 8.57 6.91
CA PRO A 122 2.65 8.56 5.48
C PRO A 122 3.16 7.27 4.82
N ALA A 123 2.65 6.98 3.63
CA ALA A 123 3.13 5.88 2.80
C ALA A 123 4.67 5.95 2.65
N GLY A 124 5.35 4.81 2.80
CA GLY A 124 6.82 4.80 2.69
C GLY A 124 7.47 3.61 3.40
N PRO A 125 8.81 3.60 3.43
CA PRO A 125 9.57 2.47 3.95
C PRO A 125 9.39 2.24 5.46
N PHE A 126 9.02 3.28 6.20
CA PHE A 126 8.80 3.23 7.65
C PHE A 126 7.32 3.03 8.03
N ASN A 127 6.43 2.91 7.04
CA ASN A 127 5.01 2.73 7.29
C ASN A 127 4.70 1.27 7.65
N PRO A 128 4.13 1.01 8.84
CA PRO A 128 3.84 -0.36 9.29
C PRO A 128 2.76 -1.08 8.47
N MET A 129 1.95 -0.34 7.66
CA MET A 129 0.96 -0.95 6.77
C MET A 129 1.59 -1.57 5.51
N GLY A 130 2.84 -1.22 5.20
CA GLY A 130 3.54 -1.72 4.03
C GLY A 130 2.85 -1.37 2.70
N ALA A 131 2.99 -2.26 1.72
CA ALA A 131 2.60 -1.99 0.34
C ALA A 131 1.09 -1.96 0.08
N ARG A 132 0.28 -2.72 0.84
CA ARG A 132 -1.17 -2.86 0.64
C ARG A 132 -1.88 -3.01 1.96
N GLY A 133 -3.11 -2.47 2.03
CA GLY A 133 -4.05 -2.68 3.13
C GLY A 133 -5.38 -3.23 2.61
N ILE A 134 -5.86 -4.32 3.22
CA ILE A 134 -7.15 -4.94 3.00
C ILE A 134 -7.93 -4.78 4.29
N TYR A 135 -8.96 -3.97 4.28
CA TYR A 135 -9.71 -3.53 5.46
C TYR A 135 -10.90 -4.45 5.71
N LEU A 136 -11.04 -4.93 6.93
CA LEU A 136 -12.03 -5.93 7.31
C LEU A 136 -13.23 -5.27 7.98
N TYR A 137 -14.43 -5.67 7.56
CA TYR A 137 -15.69 -5.08 8.01
C TYR A 137 -16.64 -6.17 8.54
N ARG A 138 -17.38 -5.83 9.59
CA ARG A 138 -18.50 -6.62 10.07
C ARG A 138 -19.79 -5.86 9.76
N GLY A 139 -20.61 -6.38 8.85
CA GLY A 139 -21.68 -5.57 8.27
C GLY A 139 -21.10 -4.29 7.62
N ASN A 140 -21.55 -3.13 8.02
CA ASN A 140 -21.06 -1.83 7.53
C ASN A 140 -20.00 -1.19 8.45
N ALA A 141 -19.70 -1.80 9.59
CA ALA A 141 -18.74 -1.28 10.55
C ALA A 141 -17.32 -1.73 10.19
N ASP A 142 -16.39 -0.77 10.17
CA ASP A 142 -14.95 -1.05 10.09
C ASP A 142 -14.49 -1.68 11.42
N THR A 143 -13.93 -2.88 11.37
CA THR A 143 -13.46 -3.60 12.56
C THR A 143 -12.13 -3.08 13.09
N LEU A 144 -11.48 -2.17 12.40
CA LEU A 144 -10.11 -1.75 12.61
C LEU A 144 -9.07 -2.87 12.41
N TYR A 145 -9.47 -4.09 12.10
CA TYR A 145 -8.57 -5.16 11.70
C TYR A 145 -8.26 -5.10 10.19
N ARG A 146 -7.04 -5.47 9.84
CA ARG A 146 -6.51 -5.38 8.48
C ARG A 146 -5.71 -6.64 8.15
N ILE A 147 -5.69 -6.99 6.87
CA ILE A 147 -4.63 -7.80 6.27
C ILE A 147 -3.74 -6.79 5.53
N HIS A 148 -2.44 -6.73 5.86
CA HIS A 148 -1.58 -5.69 5.33
C HIS A 148 -0.13 -6.13 5.19
N GLY A 149 0.64 -5.40 4.40
CA GLY A 149 2.08 -5.55 4.33
C GLY A 149 2.79 -5.13 5.61
N THR A 150 4.10 -5.07 5.59
CA THR A 150 4.86 -4.62 6.77
C THR A 150 6.21 -4.02 6.37
N ASN A 151 6.72 -3.11 7.17
CA ASN A 151 8.11 -2.68 7.18
C ASN A 151 9.00 -3.56 8.08
N GLU A 152 8.39 -4.45 8.88
CA GLU A 152 9.06 -5.35 9.84
C GLU A 152 8.91 -6.80 9.41
N GLN A 153 9.73 -7.24 8.43
CA GLN A 153 9.62 -8.59 7.85
C GLN A 153 9.79 -9.73 8.85
N SER A 154 10.58 -9.52 9.92
CA SER A 154 10.79 -10.51 10.99
C SER A 154 9.52 -10.87 11.77
N THR A 155 8.48 -10.03 11.68
CA THR A 155 7.20 -10.29 12.35
C THR A 155 6.23 -11.15 11.54
N VAL A 156 6.58 -11.48 10.29
CA VAL A 156 5.79 -12.38 9.45
C VAL A 156 5.99 -13.81 9.92
N GLY A 157 4.90 -14.46 10.32
CA GLY A 157 4.90 -15.78 10.92
C GLY A 157 5.05 -15.77 12.44
N GLU A 158 4.88 -14.59 13.09
CA GLU A 158 4.99 -14.46 14.54
C GLU A 158 3.67 -13.98 15.18
N PHE A 159 3.53 -14.18 16.49
CA PHE A 159 2.46 -13.63 17.31
C PHE A 159 2.86 -12.22 17.77
N ALA A 160 2.75 -11.22 16.89
CA ALA A 160 3.37 -9.90 17.11
C ALA A 160 2.42 -8.71 17.00
N SER A 161 1.24 -8.87 16.40
CA SER A 161 0.35 -7.74 16.12
C SER A 161 -0.65 -7.46 17.25
N SER A 162 -1.40 -6.37 17.11
CA SER A 162 -2.58 -6.06 17.94
C SER A 162 -3.89 -6.50 17.25
N GLY A 163 -3.87 -7.64 16.55
CA GLY A 163 -5.03 -8.28 15.94
C GLY A 163 -5.06 -8.21 14.39
N CYS A 164 -4.26 -7.36 13.76
CA CYS A 164 -4.11 -7.36 12.31
C CYS A 164 -3.26 -8.54 11.80
N PHE A 165 -3.40 -8.88 10.53
CA PHE A 165 -2.65 -9.95 9.86
C PHE A 165 -1.55 -9.33 9.01
N ARG A 166 -0.29 -9.54 9.42
CA ARG A 166 0.89 -9.00 8.73
C ARG A 166 1.39 -9.98 7.68
N MET A 167 1.68 -9.48 6.49
CA MET A 167 2.25 -10.25 5.37
C MET A 167 3.54 -9.60 4.90
N SER A 168 4.39 -10.36 4.20
CA SER A 168 5.43 -9.72 3.38
C SER A 168 4.78 -8.79 2.35
N ASN A 169 5.49 -7.76 1.92
CA ASN A 169 4.95 -6.86 0.90
C ASN A 169 4.73 -7.59 -0.44
N ALA A 170 5.54 -8.60 -0.76
CA ALA A 170 5.35 -9.44 -1.94
C ALA A 170 4.02 -10.21 -1.86
N ASP A 171 3.76 -10.85 -0.74
CA ASP A 171 2.56 -11.67 -0.55
C ASP A 171 1.28 -10.83 -0.49
N VAL A 172 1.30 -9.69 0.21
CA VAL A 172 0.10 -8.85 0.26
C VAL A 172 -0.23 -8.20 -1.09
N ILE A 173 0.78 -7.93 -1.93
CA ILE A 173 0.56 -7.46 -3.31
C ILE A 173 -0.11 -8.57 -4.14
N ASP A 174 0.34 -9.81 -4.01
CA ASP A 174 -0.27 -10.95 -4.71
C ASP A 174 -1.71 -11.20 -4.24
N LEU A 175 -1.95 -11.29 -2.93
CA LEU A 175 -3.28 -11.43 -2.35
C LEU A 175 -4.20 -10.27 -2.77
N TYR A 176 -3.72 -9.05 -2.72
CA TYR A 176 -4.48 -7.85 -3.09
C TYR A 176 -4.99 -7.91 -4.53
N LYS A 177 -4.19 -8.40 -5.48
CA LYS A 177 -4.60 -8.55 -6.88
C LYS A 177 -5.70 -9.59 -7.06
N ARG A 178 -5.70 -10.64 -6.25
CA ARG A 178 -6.64 -11.77 -6.35
C ARG A 178 -7.97 -11.53 -5.64
N VAL A 179 -7.95 -10.77 -4.54
CA VAL A 179 -9.11 -10.57 -3.66
C VAL A 179 -9.97 -9.40 -4.12
N LYS A 180 -11.29 -9.59 -4.08
CA LYS A 180 -12.29 -8.55 -4.39
C LYS A 180 -12.85 -7.94 -3.10
N VAL A 181 -13.31 -6.69 -3.17
CA VAL A 181 -14.18 -6.10 -2.14
C VAL A 181 -15.46 -6.95 -2.06
N GLY A 182 -15.94 -7.21 -0.84
CA GLY A 182 -17.04 -8.13 -0.58
C GLY A 182 -16.60 -9.57 -0.27
N ALA A 183 -15.36 -9.96 -0.56
CA ALA A 183 -14.86 -11.31 -0.27
C ALA A 183 -15.02 -11.65 1.21
N THR A 184 -15.47 -12.87 1.49
CA THR A 184 -15.62 -13.40 2.85
C THR A 184 -14.24 -13.68 3.46
N VAL A 185 -14.07 -13.36 4.72
CA VAL A 185 -12.88 -13.67 5.51
C VAL A 185 -13.30 -14.42 6.78
N VAL A 186 -12.86 -15.66 6.90
CA VAL A 186 -13.10 -16.53 8.06
C VAL A 186 -11.83 -16.60 8.88
N VAL A 187 -11.89 -16.21 10.14
CA VAL A 187 -10.77 -16.23 11.09
C VAL A 187 -11.03 -17.31 12.15
N LYS A 188 -10.04 -18.20 12.32
CA LYS A 188 -10.05 -19.34 13.27
C LYS A 188 -8.84 -19.30 14.18
#